data_644dd631351bf49a43b9119be4188429
#
_entry.id   644dd631351bf49a43b9119be4188429
#
_cell.length_a   1.000
_cell.length_b   1.000
_cell.length_c   1.000
_cell.angle_alpha   90.00
_cell.angle_beta   90.00
_cell.angle_gamma   90.00
#
_symmetry.space_group_name_H-M   'P 1'
#
loop_
_entity.id
_entity.type
_entity.pdbx_description
1 polymer ?
#
loop_
_entity_poly.entity_id
_entity_poly.type
_entity_poly.pdbx_seq_one_letter_code
_entity_poly.pdbx_strand_id
1 'polypeptide(L)'
;PLLESIAMNLNAAISIGMKNVAQQRIVRDMRNIGLAREVKPGQNTTGEAVVTFKVNGNRRKFIVDDPLIYESLTVEPAGGVEREVAKILGFPSRLLREMVTREPGFVVANMLRDSLSAFVTSGSSFVPIADTIAGYAEGMEKLERTGVVGGYDYKNDPENIGEYAGKILQTRNKNVDQRGLLALTFGRAWDLLGQATTRSDAATRNAVYNDVLARTGNEAEASYQAMEVLNFGRRGSSPVMRLVTATIPFLNARVQGLDVLYRGLSGKSSANREFNRGQAARSAFARGGLIAASTAIYYTMVSDDEQYKEQTEEVKDNYWLIPTPSGVPARIPIPFEVGLLFKTLPERIIDSYNEGTTAREAQQSLGRAVFGTLGVQFPQAVTPIMEAYMNYDLYTGRPVTPVFIDSSLPSELQELASTTEVAKNMAKVLGISPIKLDHLMKGYGGTIGSYLLGAVDYGLRSTTLQGDNRAVLAGTDVSQYPIIRRFFASEFGAGNKEDFYEMWDYIKRTENAAKLLQDQGRFDELESFLVNKKQFIGLRKQLQPTASALADLRKQRRTLLKSDLTADQKQEQMRFINTQEQYYLSIVPQLERYIELPTATETIANRISNLF
;
A
#
# COMPACT_ATOMS: atom_id res chain seq x y z
N PRO A 1 22.15 -37.86 1.64
CA PRO A 1 22.25 -37.70 0.17
C PRO A 1 21.24 -38.57 -0.58
N LEU A 2 21.18 -39.93 -0.33
CA LEU A 2 20.30 -40.82 -1.10
C LEU A 2 18.81 -40.54 -0.86
N LEU A 3 18.38 -40.42 0.39
CA LEU A 3 17.00 -40.09 0.78
C LEU A 3 16.58 -38.70 0.30
N GLU A 4 17.49 -37.77 0.33
CA GLU A 4 17.28 -36.41 -0.17
C GLU A 4 17.09 -36.39 -1.70
N SER A 5 17.93 -37.14 -2.43
CA SER A 5 17.80 -37.31 -3.88
C SER A 5 16.49 -38.03 -4.25
N ILE A 6 16.09 -39.06 -3.50
CA ILE A 6 14.81 -39.75 -3.69
C ILE A 6 13.62 -38.77 -3.42
N ALA A 7 13.69 -38.00 -2.36
CA ALA A 7 12.64 -37.02 -2.01
C ALA A 7 12.53 -35.92 -3.08
N MET A 8 13.66 -35.42 -3.60
CA MET A 8 13.69 -34.44 -4.69
C MET A 8 13.09 -35.01 -5.99
N ASN A 9 13.47 -36.23 -6.36
CA ASN A 9 12.95 -36.89 -7.56
C ASN A 9 11.45 -37.20 -7.44
N LEU A 10 11.00 -37.64 -6.26
CA LEU A 10 9.59 -37.88 -5.99
C LEU A 10 8.79 -36.57 -6.05
N ASN A 11 9.30 -35.50 -5.46
CA ASN A 11 8.67 -34.18 -5.51
C ASN A 11 8.60 -33.66 -6.97
N ALA A 12 9.66 -33.80 -7.74
CA ALA A 12 9.66 -33.45 -9.16
C ALA A 12 8.63 -34.26 -9.97
N ALA A 13 8.56 -35.57 -9.73
CA ALA A 13 7.59 -36.44 -10.41
C ALA A 13 6.14 -36.09 -10.04
N ILE A 14 5.86 -35.82 -8.76
CA ILE A 14 4.55 -35.38 -8.29
C ILE A 14 4.19 -34.02 -8.90
N SER A 15 5.12 -33.06 -8.91
CA SER A 15 4.90 -31.73 -9.48
C SER A 15 4.58 -31.79 -10.98
N ILE A 16 5.31 -32.60 -11.73
CA ILE A 16 5.05 -32.84 -13.16
C ILE A 16 3.68 -33.50 -13.35
N GLY A 17 3.36 -34.50 -12.55
CA GLY A 17 2.07 -35.18 -12.59
C GLY A 17 0.91 -34.25 -12.28
N MET A 18 1.03 -33.45 -11.22
CA MET A 18 0.03 -32.45 -10.83
C MET A 18 -0.14 -31.34 -11.90
N LYS A 19 0.97 -30.85 -12.46
CA LYS A 19 0.93 -29.90 -13.59
C LYS A 19 0.17 -30.49 -14.78
N ASN A 20 0.44 -31.72 -15.14
CA ASN A 20 -0.25 -32.40 -16.24
C ASN A 20 -1.76 -32.55 -15.97
N VAL A 21 -2.16 -32.93 -14.76
CA VAL A 21 -3.58 -33.03 -14.36
C VAL A 21 -4.25 -31.67 -14.36
N ALA A 22 -3.59 -30.65 -13.85
CA ALA A 22 -4.10 -29.27 -13.87
C ALA A 22 -4.30 -28.78 -15.31
N GLN A 23 -3.31 -28.99 -16.20
CA GLN A 23 -3.41 -28.66 -17.63
C GLN A 23 -4.59 -29.37 -18.29
N GLN A 24 -4.80 -30.66 -18.02
CA GLN A 24 -5.96 -31.40 -18.53
C GLN A 24 -7.29 -30.79 -18.10
N ARG A 25 -7.43 -30.44 -16.81
CA ARG A 25 -8.65 -29.85 -16.28
C ARG A 25 -8.90 -28.48 -16.88
N ILE A 26 -7.92 -27.57 -16.81
CA ILE A 26 -8.03 -26.21 -17.34
C ILE A 26 -8.37 -26.24 -18.83
N VAL A 27 -7.64 -27.00 -19.63
CA VAL A 27 -7.90 -27.04 -21.09
C VAL A 27 -9.26 -27.67 -21.40
N ARG A 28 -9.72 -28.66 -20.62
CA ARG A 28 -11.08 -29.21 -20.78
C ARG A 28 -12.12 -28.13 -20.51
N ASP A 29 -12.00 -27.40 -19.44
CA ASP A 29 -12.93 -26.34 -19.06
C ASP A 29 -12.89 -25.19 -20.08
N MET A 30 -11.68 -24.83 -20.55
CA MET A 30 -11.50 -23.86 -21.65
C MET A 30 -12.15 -24.30 -22.96
N ARG A 31 -12.16 -25.61 -23.29
CA ARG A 31 -12.88 -26.13 -24.45
C ARG A 31 -14.40 -25.97 -24.30
N ASN A 32 -14.93 -26.19 -23.12
CA ASN A 32 -16.36 -26.05 -22.84
C ASN A 32 -16.86 -24.61 -23.02
N ILE A 33 -15.98 -23.61 -22.80
CA ILE A 33 -16.28 -22.19 -23.00
C ILE A 33 -15.70 -21.62 -24.30
N GLY A 34 -15.18 -22.48 -25.19
CA GLY A 34 -14.70 -22.09 -26.52
C GLY A 34 -13.34 -21.34 -26.55
N LEU A 35 -12.54 -21.39 -25.47
CA LEU A 35 -11.22 -20.75 -25.36
C LEU A 35 -10.04 -21.66 -25.69
N ALA A 36 -10.30 -22.95 -25.89
CA ALA A 36 -9.29 -23.91 -26.32
C ALA A 36 -9.85 -24.87 -27.34
N ARG A 37 -9.03 -25.28 -28.31
CA ARG A 37 -9.37 -26.25 -29.33
C ARG A 37 -8.24 -27.27 -29.52
N GLU A 38 -8.59 -28.51 -29.77
CA GLU A 38 -7.63 -29.55 -30.04
C GLU A 38 -7.03 -29.40 -31.45
N VAL A 39 -5.72 -29.53 -31.57
CA VAL A 39 -5.00 -29.46 -32.85
C VAL A 39 -5.27 -30.73 -33.64
N LYS A 40 -5.78 -30.60 -34.86
CA LYS A 40 -6.01 -31.72 -35.75
C LYS A 40 -4.67 -32.26 -36.31
N PRO A 41 -4.57 -33.57 -36.58
CA PRO A 41 -3.39 -34.13 -37.24
C PRO A 41 -3.09 -33.40 -38.55
N GLY A 42 -1.84 -32.94 -38.73
CA GLY A 42 -1.41 -32.20 -39.92
C GLY A 42 -1.72 -30.71 -39.93
N GLN A 43 -2.37 -30.16 -38.90
CA GLN A 43 -2.67 -28.74 -38.80
C GLN A 43 -1.37 -27.95 -38.55
N ASN A 44 -1.12 -26.89 -39.33
CA ASN A 44 -0.06 -25.95 -39.08
C ASN A 44 -0.41 -25.08 -37.86
N THR A 45 0.48 -25.04 -36.90
CA THR A 45 0.31 -24.29 -35.63
C THR A 45 1.36 -23.19 -35.45
N THR A 46 2.04 -22.81 -36.53
CA THR A 46 3.07 -21.76 -36.46
C THR A 46 2.44 -20.42 -36.06
N GLY A 47 2.93 -19.83 -34.96
CA GLY A 47 2.41 -18.56 -34.43
C GLY A 47 1.21 -18.71 -33.51
N GLU A 48 0.68 -19.92 -33.26
CA GLU A 48 -0.40 -20.16 -32.32
C GLU A 48 0.12 -20.57 -30.92
N ALA A 49 -0.65 -20.24 -29.89
CA ALA A 49 -0.35 -20.57 -28.49
C ALA A 49 -0.70 -22.05 -28.21
N VAL A 50 0.23 -22.96 -28.41
CA VAL A 50 0.02 -24.43 -28.32
C VAL A 50 0.48 -24.97 -26.98
N VAL A 51 -0.42 -25.52 -26.18
CA VAL A 51 -0.14 -26.26 -24.96
C VAL A 51 -0.10 -27.77 -25.28
N THR A 52 0.94 -28.45 -24.76
CA THR A 52 1.09 -29.90 -24.95
C THR A 52 1.14 -30.60 -23.60
N PHE A 53 0.25 -31.57 -23.39
CA PHE A 53 0.25 -32.41 -22.19
C PHE A 53 -0.14 -33.85 -22.53
N LYS A 54 -0.01 -34.76 -21.57
CA LYS A 54 -0.32 -36.18 -21.77
C LYS A 54 -1.73 -36.49 -21.28
N VAL A 55 -2.53 -37.17 -22.11
CA VAL A 55 -3.82 -37.74 -21.75
C VAL A 55 -3.77 -39.24 -21.99
N ASN A 56 -3.93 -40.04 -20.96
CA ASN A 56 -3.83 -41.52 -21.03
C ASN A 56 -2.51 -41.99 -21.69
N GLY A 57 -1.38 -41.33 -21.31
CA GLY A 57 -0.06 -41.64 -21.85
C GLY A 57 0.26 -41.01 -23.22
N ASN A 58 -0.71 -40.59 -23.99
CA ASN A 58 -0.53 -39.99 -25.32
C ASN A 58 -0.39 -38.46 -25.24
N ARG A 59 0.57 -37.91 -25.99
CA ARG A 59 0.72 -36.44 -26.12
C ARG A 59 -0.43 -35.87 -26.96
N ARG A 60 -1.12 -34.88 -26.39
CA ARG A 60 -2.15 -34.11 -27.07
C ARG A 60 -1.76 -32.64 -27.12
N LYS A 61 -2.11 -31.97 -28.22
CA LYS A 61 -1.85 -30.55 -28.46
C LYS A 61 -3.14 -29.77 -28.51
N PHE A 62 -3.18 -28.64 -27.83
CA PHE A 62 -4.33 -27.75 -27.82
C PHE A 62 -3.87 -26.31 -28.06
N ILE A 63 -4.62 -25.60 -28.91
CA ILE A 63 -4.44 -24.16 -29.07
C ILE A 63 -5.30 -23.50 -28.00
N VAL A 64 -4.71 -22.54 -27.28
CA VAL A 64 -5.38 -21.74 -26.26
C VAL A 64 -5.46 -20.32 -26.76
N ASP A 65 -6.67 -19.82 -26.96
CA ASP A 65 -6.89 -18.52 -27.60
C ASP A 65 -6.58 -17.32 -26.66
N ASP A 66 -6.49 -17.56 -25.35
CA ASP A 66 -6.09 -16.54 -24.37
C ASP A 66 -4.58 -16.62 -24.08
N PRO A 67 -3.80 -15.58 -24.43
CA PRO A 67 -2.36 -15.57 -24.24
C PRO A 67 -1.93 -15.73 -22.78
N LEU A 68 -2.71 -15.19 -21.83
CA LEU A 68 -2.38 -15.21 -20.41
C LEU A 68 -2.58 -16.60 -19.81
N ILE A 69 -3.63 -17.30 -20.26
CA ILE A 69 -3.87 -18.69 -19.88
C ILE A 69 -2.78 -19.58 -20.48
N TYR A 70 -2.44 -19.36 -21.75
CA TYR A 70 -1.33 -20.07 -22.39
C TYR A 70 -0.05 -19.91 -21.59
N GLU A 71 0.29 -18.68 -21.21
CA GLU A 71 1.46 -18.36 -20.42
C GLU A 71 1.43 -19.09 -19.06
N SER A 72 0.31 -19.05 -18.35
CA SER A 72 0.15 -19.74 -17.06
C SER A 72 0.31 -21.26 -17.14
N LEU A 73 -0.08 -21.86 -18.28
CA LEU A 73 0.03 -23.30 -18.52
C LEU A 73 1.42 -23.75 -18.98
N THR A 74 2.20 -22.87 -19.60
CA THR A 74 3.50 -23.19 -20.21
C THR A 74 4.70 -22.74 -19.40
N VAL A 75 4.53 -21.80 -18.47
CA VAL A 75 5.62 -21.30 -17.62
C VAL A 75 6.23 -22.46 -16.81
N GLU A 76 7.52 -22.65 -16.97
CA GLU A 76 8.31 -23.54 -16.12
C GLU A 76 8.61 -22.85 -14.76
N PRO A 77 8.61 -23.61 -13.65
CA PRO A 77 9.11 -23.08 -12.38
C PRO A 77 10.53 -22.53 -12.56
N ALA A 78 10.81 -21.39 -11.95
CA ALA A 78 12.14 -20.78 -11.97
C ALA A 78 13.24 -21.80 -11.60
N GLY A 79 14.37 -21.78 -12.29
CA GLY A 79 15.52 -22.65 -12.03
C GLY A 79 16.06 -22.47 -10.59
N GLY A 80 16.79 -23.48 -10.08
CA GLY A 80 17.15 -23.55 -8.66
C GLY A 80 17.82 -22.30 -8.09
N VAL A 81 18.78 -21.69 -8.81
CA VAL A 81 19.50 -20.48 -8.32
C VAL A 81 18.60 -19.24 -8.32
N GLU A 82 17.84 -19.02 -9.39
CA GLU A 82 16.91 -17.90 -9.49
C GLU A 82 15.81 -17.98 -8.42
N ARG A 83 15.37 -19.20 -8.10
CA ARG A 83 14.40 -19.45 -7.04
C ARG A 83 14.94 -19.11 -5.66
N GLU A 84 16.17 -19.50 -5.35
CA GLU A 84 16.81 -19.19 -4.05
C GLU A 84 17.07 -17.69 -3.90
N VAL A 85 17.54 -17.01 -4.95
CA VAL A 85 17.71 -15.55 -4.96
C VAL A 85 16.37 -14.86 -4.74
N ALA A 86 15.32 -15.28 -5.44
CA ALA A 86 13.97 -14.73 -5.27
C ALA A 86 13.42 -14.99 -3.86
N LYS A 87 13.73 -16.12 -3.22
CA LYS A 87 13.34 -16.41 -1.83
C LYS A 87 14.02 -15.46 -0.84
N ILE A 88 15.33 -15.26 -0.97
CA ILE A 88 16.11 -14.43 -0.04
C ILE A 88 15.71 -12.96 -0.20
N LEU A 89 15.80 -12.43 -1.43
CA LEU A 89 15.50 -11.02 -1.70
C LEU A 89 13.99 -10.69 -1.57
N GLY A 90 13.13 -11.66 -1.82
CA GLY A 90 11.68 -11.53 -1.68
C GLY A 90 11.16 -11.72 -0.25
N PHE A 91 11.98 -12.22 0.70
CA PHE A 91 11.54 -12.46 2.07
C PHE A 91 11.01 -11.18 2.77
N PRO A 92 11.72 -10.03 2.74
CA PRO A 92 11.20 -8.80 3.35
C PRO A 92 9.89 -8.33 2.74
N SER A 93 9.74 -8.46 1.41
CA SER A 93 8.50 -8.12 0.70
C SER A 93 7.32 -9.04 1.10
N ARG A 94 7.57 -10.33 1.27
CA ARG A 94 6.56 -11.29 1.75
C ARG A 94 6.16 -10.97 3.18
N LEU A 95 7.14 -10.76 4.07
CA LEU A 95 6.90 -10.40 5.46
C LEU A 95 6.04 -9.13 5.56
N LEU A 96 6.41 -8.08 4.84
CA LEU A 96 5.64 -6.84 4.83
C LEU A 96 4.20 -7.06 4.34
N ARG A 97 4.02 -7.82 3.25
CA ARG A 97 2.68 -8.14 2.74
C ARG A 97 1.84 -8.85 3.80
N GLU A 98 2.36 -9.88 4.46
CA GLU A 98 1.64 -10.59 5.52
C GLU A 98 1.29 -9.68 6.70
N MET A 99 2.23 -8.83 7.13
CA MET A 99 2.03 -7.89 8.23
C MET A 99 1.02 -6.78 7.92
N VAL A 100 0.82 -6.46 6.67
CA VAL A 100 -0.16 -5.47 6.21
C VAL A 100 -1.51 -6.12 5.93
N THR A 101 -1.55 -7.26 5.23
CA THR A 101 -2.82 -7.84 4.77
C THR A 101 -3.60 -8.56 5.87
N ARG A 102 -2.92 -9.05 6.91
CA ARG A 102 -3.57 -9.70 8.07
C ARG A 102 -4.10 -8.70 9.11
N GLU A 103 -3.86 -7.41 8.90
CA GLU A 103 -4.42 -6.39 9.78
C GLU A 103 -5.95 -6.28 9.54
N PRO A 104 -6.80 -6.37 10.61
CA PRO A 104 -8.25 -6.43 10.46
C PRO A 104 -8.86 -5.25 9.71
N GLY A 105 -8.33 -4.04 9.88
CA GLY A 105 -8.78 -2.86 9.13
C GLY A 105 -8.45 -2.97 7.64
N PHE A 106 -7.35 -3.67 7.27
CA PHE A 106 -7.05 -3.97 5.89
C PHE A 106 -8.11 -4.89 5.27
N VAL A 107 -8.54 -5.92 5.99
CA VAL A 107 -9.58 -6.86 5.52
C VAL A 107 -10.84 -6.12 5.09
N VAL A 108 -11.35 -5.23 5.96
CA VAL A 108 -12.56 -4.44 5.65
C VAL A 108 -12.30 -3.45 4.49
N ALA A 109 -11.18 -2.73 4.52
CA ALA A 109 -10.83 -1.78 3.48
C ALA A 109 -10.68 -2.46 2.11
N ASN A 110 -10.10 -3.68 2.08
CA ASN A 110 -9.92 -4.46 0.86
C ASN A 110 -11.27 -4.91 0.28
N MET A 111 -12.19 -5.39 1.12
CA MET A 111 -13.55 -5.74 0.69
C MET A 111 -14.26 -4.56 0.00
N LEU A 112 -14.15 -3.36 0.56
CA LEU A 112 -14.74 -2.16 -0.05
C LEU A 112 -14.09 -1.84 -1.41
N ARG A 113 -12.77 -1.88 -1.48
CA ARG A 113 -12.00 -1.59 -2.72
C ARG A 113 -12.33 -2.60 -3.83
N ASP A 114 -12.26 -3.88 -3.50
CA ASP A 114 -12.49 -4.96 -4.45
C ASP A 114 -13.93 -4.96 -4.96
N SER A 115 -14.89 -4.68 -4.10
CA SER A 115 -16.29 -4.55 -4.46
C SER A 115 -16.54 -3.44 -5.49
N LEU A 116 -16.00 -2.24 -5.25
CA LEU A 116 -16.13 -1.11 -6.17
C LEU A 116 -15.35 -1.33 -7.46
N SER A 117 -14.17 -1.93 -7.37
CA SER A 117 -13.36 -2.29 -8.54
C SER A 117 -14.09 -3.28 -9.45
N ALA A 118 -14.62 -4.35 -8.86
CA ALA A 118 -15.37 -5.37 -9.60
C ALA A 118 -16.67 -4.81 -10.18
N PHE A 119 -17.35 -3.89 -9.50
CA PHE A 119 -18.52 -3.21 -10.04
C PHE A 119 -18.23 -2.52 -11.37
N VAL A 120 -17.09 -1.86 -11.50
CA VAL A 120 -16.71 -1.20 -12.75
C VAL A 120 -16.23 -2.20 -13.80
N THR A 121 -15.44 -3.21 -13.41
CA THR A 121 -14.65 -4.01 -14.35
C THR A 121 -15.24 -5.36 -14.71
N SER A 122 -16.09 -5.98 -13.85
CA SER A 122 -16.56 -7.34 -14.06
C SER A 122 -17.73 -7.48 -15.05
N GLY A 123 -18.47 -6.40 -15.31
CA GLY A 123 -19.71 -6.49 -16.11
C GLY A 123 -20.84 -7.32 -15.48
N SER A 124 -20.63 -7.88 -14.30
CA SER A 124 -21.64 -8.62 -13.54
C SER A 124 -22.74 -7.70 -13.04
N SER A 125 -23.91 -8.23 -12.73
CA SER A 125 -25.07 -7.46 -12.23
C SER A 125 -25.08 -7.34 -10.70
N PHE A 126 -24.00 -7.76 -10.01
CA PHE A 126 -23.95 -7.72 -8.56
C PHE A 126 -24.01 -6.29 -8.00
N VAL A 127 -24.57 -6.18 -6.79
CA VAL A 127 -24.67 -4.92 -6.05
C VAL A 127 -23.42 -4.74 -5.21
N PRO A 128 -22.66 -3.65 -5.42
CA PRO A 128 -21.45 -3.41 -4.64
C PRO A 128 -21.71 -3.46 -3.15
N ILE A 129 -20.73 -3.92 -2.39
CA ILE A 129 -20.74 -4.06 -0.93
C ILE A 129 -21.72 -5.15 -0.46
N ALA A 130 -23.00 -5.09 -0.82
CA ALA A 130 -24.01 -6.04 -0.34
C ALA A 130 -23.69 -7.49 -0.74
N ASP A 131 -23.46 -7.72 -2.03
CA ASP A 131 -23.14 -9.07 -2.54
C ASP A 131 -21.73 -9.51 -2.11
N THR A 132 -20.79 -8.57 -1.92
CA THR A 132 -19.49 -8.87 -1.38
C THR A 132 -19.58 -9.34 0.08
N ILE A 133 -20.43 -8.72 0.90
CA ILE A 133 -20.68 -9.17 2.28
C ILE A 133 -21.32 -10.56 2.28
N ALA A 134 -22.30 -10.81 1.40
CA ALA A 134 -22.89 -12.14 1.24
C ALA A 134 -21.84 -13.18 0.81
N GLY A 135 -20.99 -12.84 -0.18
CA GLY A 135 -19.89 -13.69 -0.62
C GLY A 135 -18.84 -13.98 0.46
N TYR A 136 -18.61 -13.05 1.38
CA TYR A 136 -17.75 -13.28 2.56
C TYR A 136 -18.35 -14.34 3.51
N ALA A 137 -19.67 -14.31 3.70
CA ALA A 137 -20.37 -15.24 4.57
C ALA A 137 -20.38 -16.68 3.99
N GLU A 138 -20.36 -16.84 2.67
CA GLU A 138 -20.32 -18.16 2.02
C GLU A 138 -19.02 -18.94 2.25
N GLY A 139 -17.94 -18.24 2.60
CA GLY A 139 -16.62 -18.86 2.81
C GLY A 139 -15.89 -19.17 1.51
N MET A 140 -14.95 -20.13 1.56
CA MET A 140 -13.99 -20.39 0.48
C MET A 140 -14.23 -21.69 -0.28
N GLU A 141 -15.12 -22.55 0.21
CA GLU A 141 -15.26 -23.95 -0.24
C GLU A 141 -15.54 -24.10 -1.74
N LYS A 142 -16.35 -23.19 -2.28
CA LYS A 142 -16.67 -23.18 -3.73
C LYS A 142 -15.45 -22.84 -4.58
N LEU A 143 -14.74 -21.79 -4.20
CA LEU A 143 -13.57 -21.29 -4.93
C LEU A 143 -12.36 -22.20 -4.77
N GLU A 144 -12.22 -22.87 -3.63
CA GLU A 144 -11.19 -23.90 -3.43
C GLU A 144 -11.36 -25.09 -4.37
N ARG A 145 -12.59 -25.57 -4.55
CA ARG A 145 -12.90 -26.66 -5.48
C ARG A 145 -12.59 -26.29 -6.94
N THR A 146 -12.76 -25.04 -7.31
CA THR A 146 -12.52 -24.55 -8.67
C THR A 146 -11.07 -24.11 -8.89
N GLY A 147 -10.24 -24.09 -7.86
CA GLY A 147 -8.85 -23.63 -7.94
C GLY A 147 -8.69 -22.10 -8.07
N VAL A 148 -9.77 -21.35 -7.84
CA VAL A 148 -9.81 -19.87 -7.94
C VAL A 148 -9.18 -19.21 -6.72
N VAL A 149 -8.97 -19.92 -5.63
CA VAL A 149 -8.34 -19.40 -4.42
C VAL A 149 -6.85 -19.26 -4.62
N GLY A 150 -6.41 -18.07 -4.91
CA GLY A 150 -5.01 -17.68 -4.97
C GLY A 150 -4.83 -16.45 -4.11
N GLY A 151 -4.83 -16.61 -2.79
CA GLY A 151 -4.66 -15.50 -1.86
C GLY A 151 -3.22 -15.03 -1.74
N TYR A 152 -3.03 -13.95 -1.01
CA TYR A 152 -1.73 -13.45 -0.55
C TYR A 152 -1.04 -14.42 0.42
N ASP A 153 -1.67 -15.56 0.74
CA ASP A 153 -1.16 -16.50 1.71
C ASP A 153 0.03 -17.29 1.13
N TYR A 154 1.14 -17.24 1.84
CA TYR A 154 2.34 -18.03 1.57
C TYR A 154 2.05 -19.53 1.41
N LYS A 155 1.00 -20.03 2.06
CA LYS A 155 0.56 -21.42 1.98
C LYS A 155 0.07 -21.82 0.58
N ASN A 156 -0.52 -20.88 -0.14
CA ASN A 156 -1.12 -21.10 -1.46
C ASN A 156 -0.21 -20.70 -2.62
N ASP A 157 1.01 -20.23 -2.31
CA ASP A 157 2.01 -19.98 -3.35
C ASP A 157 2.54 -21.32 -3.89
N PRO A 158 2.29 -21.65 -5.17
CA PRO A 158 2.75 -22.91 -5.76
C PRO A 158 4.26 -23.14 -5.62
N GLU A 159 5.05 -22.05 -5.54
CA GLU A 159 6.49 -22.12 -5.36
C GLU A 159 6.89 -22.59 -3.93
N ASN A 160 5.99 -22.45 -2.96
CA ASN A 160 6.24 -22.73 -1.56
C ASN A 160 5.50 -23.97 -1.02
N ILE A 161 4.64 -24.62 -1.81
CA ILE A 161 3.86 -25.80 -1.38
C ILE A 161 4.78 -26.92 -0.87
N GLY A 162 5.91 -27.17 -1.55
CA GLY A 162 6.86 -28.20 -1.13
C GLY A 162 7.53 -27.88 0.22
N GLU A 163 7.88 -26.62 0.46
CA GLU A 163 8.47 -26.17 1.72
C GLU A 163 7.45 -26.18 2.85
N TYR A 164 6.19 -25.80 2.55
CA TYR A 164 5.10 -25.87 3.50
C TYR A 164 4.76 -27.32 3.92
N ALA A 165 4.70 -28.24 2.95
CA ALA A 165 4.53 -29.66 3.24
C ALA A 165 5.70 -30.21 4.10
N GLY A 166 6.92 -29.80 3.80
CA GLY A 166 8.11 -30.12 4.60
C GLY A 166 8.01 -29.59 6.04
N LYS A 167 7.55 -28.35 6.22
CA LYS A 167 7.31 -27.75 7.56
C LYS A 167 6.21 -28.45 8.35
N ILE A 168 5.10 -28.85 7.69
CA ILE A 168 4.04 -29.63 8.32
C ILE A 168 4.58 -30.97 8.82
N LEU A 169 5.34 -31.68 7.99
CA LEU A 169 5.95 -32.97 8.36
C LEU A 169 6.95 -32.82 9.51
N GLN A 170 7.79 -31.79 9.49
CA GLN A 170 8.72 -31.48 10.59
C GLN A 170 7.98 -31.08 11.89
N THR A 171 6.86 -30.35 11.77
CA THR A 171 6.06 -29.92 12.93
C THR A 171 5.30 -31.08 13.55
N ARG A 172 4.86 -32.06 12.75
CA ARG A 172 4.20 -33.28 13.23
C ARG A 172 5.15 -34.19 14.01
N ASN A 173 6.45 -34.14 13.71
CA ASN A 173 7.48 -34.90 14.40
C ASN A 173 8.09 -34.20 15.64
N LYS A 174 7.79 -32.93 15.88
CA LYS A 174 8.18 -32.21 17.10
C LYS A 174 7.04 -32.29 18.10
N ASN A 175 7.31 -32.95 19.22
CA ASN A 175 6.36 -33.06 20.33
C ASN A 175 5.73 -31.71 20.66
N VAL A 176 4.37 -31.69 20.72
CA VAL A 176 3.53 -30.51 20.97
C VAL A 176 3.82 -29.88 22.34
N ASP A 177 4.46 -30.62 23.25
CA ASP A 177 4.70 -30.23 24.64
C ASP A 177 5.71 -29.11 24.89
N GLN A 178 6.44 -28.65 23.85
CA GLN A 178 7.48 -27.61 24.01
C GLN A 178 7.04 -26.21 23.54
N ARG A 179 5.86 -26.05 23.00
CA ARG A 179 5.35 -24.71 22.67
C ARG A 179 4.55 -24.19 23.85
N GLY A 180 5.11 -23.19 24.54
CA GLY A 180 4.38 -22.53 25.62
C GLY A 180 3.00 -22.03 25.15
N LEU A 181 2.02 -21.99 26.07
CA LEU A 181 0.62 -21.59 25.84
C LEU A 181 0.51 -20.27 25.02
N LEU A 182 1.43 -19.33 25.24
CA LEU A 182 1.51 -18.06 24.51
C LEU A 182 1.80 -18.26 23.01
N ALA A 183 2.71 -19.16 22.65
CA ALA A 183 3.04 -19.44 21.25
C ALA A 183 1.88 -20.13 20.51
N LEU A 184 1.12 -20.98 21.20
CA LEU A 184 -0.08 -21.62 20.65
C LEU A 184 -1.22 -20.61 20.46
N THR A 185 -1.42 -19.70 21.41
CA THR A 185 -2.46 -18.66 21.33
C THR A 185 -2.14 -17.66 20.22
N PHE A 186 -0.89 -17.20 20.13
CA PHE A 186 -0.45 -16.30 19.06
C PHE A 186 -0.55 -16.97 17.68
N GLY A 187 -0.15 -18.24 17.55
CA GLY A 187 -0.27 -19.01 16.31
C GLY A 187 -1.71 -19.15 15.84
N ARG A 188 -2.66 -19.42 16.77
CA ARG A 188 -4.10 -19.48 16.43
C ARG A 188 -4.65 -18.12 16.00
N ALA A 189 -4.33 -17.05 16.71
CA ALA A 189 -4.73 -15.70 16.33
C ALA A 189 -4.18 -15.33 14.95
N TRP A 190 -2.92 -15.65 14.68
CA TRP A 190 -2.28 -15.44 13.40
C TRP A 190 -2.95 -16.20 12.24
N ASP A 191 -3.33 -17.45 12.47
CA ASP A 191 -4.06 -18.26 11.50
C ASP A 191 -5.48 -17.74 11.25
N LEU A 192 -6.18 -17.28 12.28
CA LEU A 192 -7.51 -16.66 12.16
C LEU A 192 -7.46 -15.37 11.33
N LEU A 193 -6.47 -14.51 11.55
CA LEU A 193 -6.26 -13.31 10.75
C LEU A 193 -5.97 -13.66 9.29
N GLY A 194 -5.14 -14.68 9.04
CA GLY A 194 -4.89 -15.18 7.67
C GLY A 194 -6.15 -15.69 6.99
N GLN A 195 -7.00 -16.43 7.70
CA GLN A 195 -8.29 -16.89 7.17
C GLN A 195 -9.23 -15.73 6.86
N ALA A 196 -9.31 -14.71 7.73
CA ALA A 196 -10.11 -13.51 7.48
C ALA A 196 -9.66 -12.77 6.22
N THR A 197 -8.34 -12.63 6.02
CA THR A 197 -7.77 -12.03 4.80
C THR A 197 -8.14 -12.83 3.56
N THR A 198 -7.96 -14.15 3.59
CA THR A 198 -8.27 -15.00 2.43
C THR A 198 -9.77 -15.00 2.12
N ARG A 199 -10.63 -14.97 3.14
CA ARG A 199 -12.08 -14.83 2.94
C ARG A 199 -12.46 -13.48 2.36
N SER A 200 -11.83 -12.41 2.79
CA SER A 200 -12.02 -11.06 2.24
C SER A 200 -11.68 -11.02 0.74
N ASP A 201 -10.58 -11.62 0.36
CA ASP A 201 -10.14 -11.72 -1.04
C ASP A 201 -11.08 -12.61 -1.88
N ALA A 202 -11.64 -13.65 -1.28
CA ALA A 202 -12.63 -14.53 -1.92
C ALA A 202 -14.03 -13.91 -2.01
N ALA A 203 -14.38 -12.96 -1.15
CA ALA A 203 -15.74 -12.44 -1.02
C ALA A 203 -16.31 -11.87 -2.32
N THR A 204 -15.60 -10.96 -2.97
CA THR A 204 -16.00 -10.36 -4.25
C THR A 204 -16.00 -11.39 -5.37
N ARG A 205 -15.08 -12.35 -5.36
CA ARG A 205 -15.03 -13.45 -6.33
C ARG A 205 -16.22 -14.39 -6.19
N ASN A 206 -16.64 -14.72 -4.96
CA ASN A 206 -17.87 -15.49 -4.71
C ASN A 206 -19.09 -14.76 -5.27
N ALA A 207 -19.20 -13.45 -5.04
CA ALA A 207 -20.30 -12.65 -5.57
C ALA A 207 -20.38 -12.72 -7.10
N VAL A 208 -19.24 -12.51 -7.78
CA VAL A 208 -19.17 -12.62 -9.26
C VAL A 208 -19.44 -14.05 -9.73
N TYR A 209 -18.90 -15.06 -9.06
CA TYR A 209 -19.15 -16.45 -9.37
C TYR A 209 -20.66 -16.79 -9.32
N ASN A 210 -21.34 -16.39 -8.25
CA ASN A 210 -22.77 -16.66 -8.07
C ASN A 210 -23.62 -15.95 -9.12
N ASP A 211 -23.32 -14.68 -9.42
CA ASP A 211 -24.04 -13.93 -10.46
C ASP A 211 -23.87 -14.58 -11.83
N VAL A 212 -22.65 -14.95 -12.20
CA VAL A 212 -22.40 -15.59 -13.51
C VAL A 212 -23.02 -16.98 -13.57
N LEU A 213 -22.90 -17.77 -12.50
CA LEU A 213 -23.52 -19.11 -12.46
C LEU A 213 -25.04 -19.03 -12.58
N ALA A 214 -25.67 -18.07 -11.88
CA ALA A 214 -27.13 -17.88 -11.96
C ALA A 214 -27.59 -17.49 -13.38
N ARG A 215 -26.79 -16.69 -14.10
CA ARG A 215 -27.12 -16.26 -15.47
C ARG A 215 -26.82 -17.30 -16.54
N THR A 216 -25.73 -18.04 -16.42
CA THR A 216 -25.23 -18.90 -17.49
C THR A 216 -25.45 -20.38 -17.22
N GLY A 217 -25.63 -20.78 -15.96
CA GLY A 217 -25.65 -22.20 -15.56
C GLY A 217 -24.31 -22.92 -15.79
N ASN A 218 -23.24 -22.18 -16.15
CA ASN A 218 -21.93 -22.74 -16.51
C ASN A 218 -20.91 -22.48 -15.41
N GLU A 219 -20.53 -23.53 -14.67
CA GLU A 219 -19.60 -23.47 -13.56
C GLU A 219 -18.17 -23.08 -14.01
N ALA A 220 -17.75 -23.51 -15.20
CA ALA A 220 -16.43 -23.16 -15.73
C ALA A 220 -16.35 -21.67 -16.09
N GLU A 221 -17.40 -21.12 -16.69
CA GLU A 221 -17.48 -19.69 -17.01
C GLU A 221 -17.53 -18.85 -15.72
N ALA A 222 -18.33 -19.27 -14.74
CA ALA A 222 -18.42 -18.60 -13.44
C ALA A 222 -17.06 -18.58 -12.72
N SER A 223 -16.34 -19.70 -12.70
CA SER A 223 -15.00 -19.81 -12.14
C SER A 223 -14.00 -18.89 -12.84
N TYR A 224 -14.06 -18.88 -14.17
CA TYR A 224 -13.17 -18.06 -14.97
C TYR A 224 -13.38 -16.57 -14.73
N GLN A 225 -14.63 -16.10 -14.74
CA GLN A 225 -14.95 -14.71 -14.49
C GLN A 225 -14.61 -14.28 -13.05
N ALA A 226 -14.83 -15.15 -12.08
CA ALA A 226 -14.43 -14.91 -10.69
C ALA A 226 -12.89 -14.76 -10.54
N MET A 227 -12.11 -15.54 -11.29
CA MET A 227 -10.64 -15.41 -11.33
C MET A 227 -10.19 -14.08 -11.96
N GLU A 228 -10.91 -13.62 -12.98
CA GLU A 228 -10.55 -12.40 -13.70
C GLU A 228 -10.77 -11.10 -12.91
N VAL A 229 -11.56 -11.13 -11.83
CA VAL A 229 -11.77 -9.95 -10.97
C VAL A 229 -10.44 -9.43 -10.44
N LEU A 230 -9.58 -10.31 -9.90
CA LEU A 230 -8.24 -9.99 -9.45
C LEU A 230 -7.39 -11.28 -9.46
N ASN A 231 -6.50 -11.44 -10.42
CA ASN A 231 -5.69 -12.64 -10.54
C ASN A 231 -4.24 -12.40 -10.11
N PHE A 232 -3.97 -12.44 -8.82
CA PHE A 232 -2.62 -12.26 -8.27
C PHE A 232 -1.65 -13.41 -8.60
N GLY A 233 -2.14 -14.53 -9.10
CA GLY A 233 -1.32 -15.63 -9.60
C GLY A 233 -0.59 -15.30 -10.91
N ARG A 234 -1.03 -14.29 -11.64
CA ARG A 234 -0.38 -13.83 -12.87
C ARG A 234 0.86 -12.99 -12.52
N ARG A 235 2.06 -13.52 -12.78
CA ARG A 235 3.34 -12.85 -12.49
C ARG A 235 4.18 -12.61 -13.74
N GLY A 236 3.64 -12.91 -14.92
CA GLY A 236 4.34 -12.87 -16.19
C GLY A 236 5.31 -14.04 -16.41
N SER A 237 5.71 -14.26 -17.67
CA SER A 237 6.61 -15.34 -18.08
C SER A 237 8.08 -14.98 -17.86
N SER A 238 8.41 -13.69 -17.85
CA SER A 238 9.80 -13.24 -17.72
C SER A 238 10.36 -13.52 -16.31
N PRO A 239 11.52 -14.21 -16.19
CA PRO A 239 12.19 -14.39 -14.91
C PRO A 239 12.48 -13.08 -14.18
N VAL A 240 12.82 -12.03 -14.92
CA VAL A 240 13.07 -10.68 -14.38
C VAL A 240 11.80 -10.11 -13.76
N MET A 241 10.65 -10.17 -14.46
CA MET A 241 9.38 -9.69 -13.91
C MET A 241 8.95 -10.48 -12.68
N ARG A 242 9.18 -11.79 -12.65
CA ARG A 242 8.92 -12.62 -11.46
C ARG A 242 9.79 -12.21 -10.28
N LEU A 243 11.08 -11.94 -10.50
CA LEU A 243 11.97 -11.44 -9.45
C LEU A 243 11.54 -10.06 -8.95
N VAL A 244 11.24 -9.15 -9.86
CA VAL A 244 10.79 -7.77 -9.53
C VAL A 244 9.48 -7.81 -8.73
N THR A 245 8.48 -8.59 -9.16
CA THR A 245 7.21 -8.72 -8.43
C THR A 245 7.33 -9.50 -7.12
N ALA A 246 8.35 -10.34 -6.96
CA ALA A 246 8.64 -11.01 -5.68
C ALA A 246 9.30 -10.08 -4.67
N THR A 247 10.16 -9.17 -5.12
CA THR A 247 10.97 -8.30 -4.25
C THR A 247 10.30 -6.97 -3.91
N ILE A 248 9.42 -6.47 -4.79
CA ILE A 248 8.66 -5.23 -4.58
C ILE A 248 7.27 -5.58 -4.05
N PRO A 249 6.90 -5.14 -2.82
CA PRO A 249 5.62 -5.46 -2.24
C PRO A 249 4.47 -4.82 -3.03
N PHE A 250 3.37 -5.56 -3.21
CA PHE A 250 2.14 -5.14 -3.90
C PHE A 250 2.29 -4.75 -5.39
N LEU A 251 3.49 -4.78 -5.98
CA LEU A 251 3.67 -4.43 -7.40
C LEU A 251 2.82 -5.30 -8.32
N ASN A 252 2.81 -6.63 -8.08
CA ASN A 252 1.98 -7.54 -8.87
C ASN A 252 0.48 -7.17 -8.78
N ALA A 253 -0.01 -6.81 -7.59
CA ALA A 253 -1.40 -6.39 -7.42
C ALA A 253 -1.73 -5.13 -8.25
N ARG A 254 -0.84 -4.14 -8.24
CA ARG A 254 -0.99 -2.91 -9.05
C ARG A 254 -0.99 -3.19 -10.55
N VAL A 255 -0.04 -4.00 -11.03
CA VAL A 255 0.03 -4.37 -12.45
C VAL A 255 -1.25 -5.11 -12.88
N GLN A 256 -1.75 -6.03 -12.04
CA GLN A 256 -2.99 -6.75 -12.32
C GLN A 256 -4.22 -5.84 -12.27
N GLY A 257 -4.29 -4.90 -11.31
CA GLY A 257 -5.37 -3.92 -11.23
C GLY A 257 -5.45 -3.04 -12.48
N LEU A 258 -4.29 -2.53 -12.95
CA LEU A 258 -4.20 -1.76 -14.20
C LEU A 258 -4.60 -2.60 -15.42
N ASP A 259 -4.19 -3.86 -15.50
CA ASP A 259 -4.55 -4.76 -16.60
C ASP A 259 -6.06 -5.03 -16.63
N VAL A 260 -6.66 -5.31 -15.47
CA VAL A 260 -8.11 -5.52 -15.34
C VAL A 260 -8.88 -4.26 -15.72
N LEU A 261 -8.45 -3.09 -15.25
CA LEU A 261 -9.06 -1.81 -15.62
C LEU A 261 -8.95 -1.54 -17.13
N TYR A 262 -7.76 -1.71 -17.71
CA TYR A 262 -7.55 -1.54 -19.15
C TYR A 262 -8.44 -2.48 -19.97
N ARG A 263 -8.51 -3.75 -19.60
CA ARG A 263 -9.36 -4.74 -20.31
C ARG A 263 -10.84 -4.43 -20.14
N GLY A 264 -11.27 -3.99 -18.95
CA GLY A 264 -12.64 -3.56 -18.71
C GLY A 264 -13.02 -2.38 -19.60
N LEU A 265 -12.25 -1.30 -19.59
CA LEU A 265 -12.51 -0.09 -20.37
C LEU A 265 -12.37 -0.30 -21.89
N SER A 266 -11.47 -1.18 -22.33
CA SER A 266 -11.31 -1.51 -23.76
C SER A 266 -12.29 -2.56 -24.28
N GLY A 267 -13.18 -3.08 -23.43
CA GLY A 267 -14.08 -4.17 -23.76
C GLY A 267 -13.38 -5.51 -24.06
N LYS A 268 -12.11 -5.63 -23.67
CA LYS A 268 -11.31 -6.86 -23.84
C LYS A 268 -11.41 -7.78 -22.63
N SER A 269 -12.21 -7.42 -21.62
CA SER A 269 -12.40 -8.26 -20.45
C SER A 269 -13.07 -9.55 -20.84
N SER A 270 -12.44 -10.66 -20.46
CA SER A 270 -13.00 -11.99 -20.61
C SER A 270 -14.27 -12.20 -19.78
N ALA A 271 -14.42 -11.44 -18.71
CA ALA A 271 -15.62 -11.40 -17.88
C ALA A 271 -16.88 -10.90 -18.64
N ASN A 272 -16.73 -10.31 -19.82
CA ASN A 272 -17.81 -9.75 -20.61
C ASN A 272 -17.99 -10.45 -21.96
N ARG A 273 -17.71 -11.75 -22.06
CA ARG A 273 -17.81 -12.50 -23.31
C ARG A 273 -19.20 -12.57 -23.92
N GLU A 274 -20.22 -12.46 -23.07
CA GLU A 274 -21.62 -12.41 -23.49
C GLU A 274 -21.99 -11.10 -24.21
N PHE A 275 -21.19 -10.04 -23.99
CA PHE A 275 -21.38 -8.75 -24.61
C PHE A 275 -20.39 -8.53 -25.75
N ASN A 276 -20.81 -7.82 -26.78
CA ASN A 276 -19.83 -7.33 -27.75
C ASN A 276 -18.89 -6.33 -27.05
N ARG A 277 -17.66 -6.16 -27.56
CA ARG A 277 -16.63 -5.32 -26.95
C ARG A 277 -17.11 -3.89 -26.67
N GLY A 278 -17.91 -3.33 -27.56
CA GLY A 278 -18.45 -2.00 -27.40
C GLY A 278 -19.46 -1.89 -26.26
N GLN A 279 -20.29 -2.90 -26.04
CA GLN A 279 -21.23 -2.95 -24.92
C GLN A 279 -20.50 -3.09 -23.58
N ALA A 280 -19.49 -3.96 -23.53
CA ALA A 280 -18.67 -4.14 -22.34
C ALA A 280 -17.95 -2.86 -21.92
N ALA A 281 -17.31 -2.19 -22.87
CA ALA A 281 -16.66 -0.91 -22.63
C ALA A 281 -17.66 0.18 -22.16
N ARG A 282 -18.81 0.31 -22.84
CA ARG A 282 -19.85 1.25 -22.43
C ARG A 282 -20.36 0.98 -21.02
N SER A 283 -20.54 -0.28 -20.65
CA SER A 283 -20.93 -0.66 -19.28
C SER A 283 -19.89 -0.22 -18.25
N ALA A 284 -18.62 -0.48 -18.51
CA ALA A 284 -17.53 -0.08 -17.62
C ALA A 284 -17.44 1.46 -17.48
N PHE A 285 -17.54 2.20 -18.60
CA PHE A 285 -17.56 3.66 -18.57
C PHE A 285 -18.82 4.21 -17.88
N ALA A 286 -20.00 3.62 -18.08
CA ALA A 286 -21.23 4.06 -17.42
C ALA A 286 -21.14 3.89 -15.90
N ARG A 287 -20.61 2.76 -15.43
CA ARG A 287 -20.45 2.49 -13.99
C ARG A 287 -19.34 3.33 -13.37
N GLY A 288 -18.21 3.47 -14.05
CA GLY A 288 -17.16 4.41 -13.63
C GLY A 288 -17.66 5.86 -13.62
N GLY A 289 -18.43 6.25 -14.63
CA GLY A 289 -19.09 7.56 -14.70
C GLY A 289 -20.08 7.79 -13.56
N LEU A 290 -20.79 6.77 -13.09
CA LEU A 290 -21.64 6.85 -11.91
C LEU A 290 -20.80 7.15 -10.64
N ILE A 291 -19.64 6.50 -10.48
CA ILE A 291 -18.71 6.80 -9.39
C ILE A 291 -18.22 8.24 -9.51
N ALA A 292 -17.82 8.69 -10.70
CA ALA A 292 -17.34 10.05 -10.94
C ALA A 292 -18.41 11.11 -10.64
N ALA A 293 -19.65 10.88 -11.07
CA ALA A 293 -20.78 11.76 -10.76
C ALA A 293 -21.09 11.82 -9.27
N SER A 294 -21.07 10.66 -8.60
CA SER A 294 -21.23 10.60 -7.14
C SER A 294 -20.09 11.33 -6.42
N THR A 295 -18.87 11.23 -6.92
CA THR A 295 -17.71 11.96 -6.40
C THR A 295 -17.84 13.46 -6.61
N ALA A 296 -18.33 13.91 -7.76
CA ALA A 296 -18.56 15.34 -7.99
C ALA A 296 -19.59 15.91 -7.00
N ILE A 297 -20.69 15.19 -6.75
CA ILE A 297 -21.70 15.58 -5.73
C ILE A 297 -21.06 15.60 -4.33
N TYR A 298 -20.36 14.52 -3.96
CA TYR A 298 -19.64 14.44 -2.70
C TYR A 298 -18.67 15.63 -2.53
N TYR A 299 -17.86 15.93 -3.55
CA TYR A 299 -16.88 17.01 -3.50
C TYR A 299 -17.52 18.37 -3.23
N THR A 300 -18.66 18.67 -3.89
CA THR A 300 -19.38 19.92 -3.63
C THR A 300 -19.92 20.03 -2.19
N MET A 301 -20.08 18.90 -1.49
CA MET A 301 -20.54 18.89 -0.10
C MET A 301 -19.41 19.05 0.91
N VAL A 302 -18.19 18.64 0.57
CA VAL A 302 -17.07 18.58 1.53
C VAL A 302 -15.92 19.54 1.22
N SER A 303 -15.82 20.07 0.01
CA SER A 303 -14.68 20.90 -0.42
C SER A 303 -14.48 22.15 0.43
N ASP A 304 -15.56 22.71 0.99
CA ASP A 304 -15.51 23.88 1.87
C ASP A 304 -15.34 23.56 3.35
N ASP A 305 -15.46 22.30 3.74
CA ASP A 305 -15.34 21.88 5.13
C ASP A 305 -13.86 21.94 5.60
N GLU A 306 -13.64 22.47 6.81
CA GLU A 306 -12.29 22.61 7.39
C GLU A 306 -11.61 21.24 7.59
N GLN A 307 -12.38 20.23 8.04
CA GLN A 307 -11.83 18.89 8.23
C GLN A 307 -11.33 18.27 6.92
N TYR A 308 -11.94 18.61 5.78
CA TYR A 308 -11.48 18.20 4.46
C TYR A 308 -10.24 19.00 4.03
N LYS A 309 -10.28 20.32 4.17
CA LYS A 309 -9.19 21.22 3.77
C LYS A 309 -7.89 20.95 4.50
N GLU A 310 -7.97 20.59 5.78
CA GLU A 310 -6.80 20.29 6.62
C GLU A 310 -6.11 18.95 6.28
N GLN A 311 -6.76 18.06 5.51
CA GLN A 311 -6.14 16.80 5.14
C GLN A 311 -5.12 16.96 4.02
N THR A 312 -4.06 16.14 4.08
CA THR A 312 -3.04 16.11 3.03
C THR A 312 -3.63 15.64 1.70
N GLU A 313 -3.04 16.10 0.61
CA GLU A 313 -3.44 15.71 -0.75
C GLU A 313 -3.42 14.20 -0.96
N GLU A 314 -2.45 13.50 -0.35
CA GLU A 314 -2.38 12.05 -0.41
C GLU A 314 -3.59 11.37 0.25
N VAL A 315 -4.06 11.89 1.38
CA VAL A 315 -5.26 11.37 2.06
C VAL A 315 -6.50 11.67 1.21
N LYS A 316 -6.62 12.88 0.67
CA LYS A 316 -7.69 13.25 -0.25
C LYS A 316 -7.70 12.36 -1.49
N ASP A 317 -6.55 12.06 -2.08
CA ASP A 317 -6.44 11.23 -3.29
C ASP A 317 -6.86 9.77 -3.09
N ASN A 318 -6.67 9.23 -1.89
CA ASN A 318 -6.87 7.79 -1.61
C ASN A 318 -8.17 7.44 -0.86
N TYR A 319 -8.94 8.46 -0.41
CA TYR A 319 -10.15 8.25 0.39
C TYR A 319 -11.25 9.24 0.03
N TRP A 320 -12.52 8.83 0.20
CA TRP A 320 -13.59 9.77 0.45
C TRP A 320 -13.55 10.15 1.92
N LEU A 321 -13.55 11.43 2.21
CA LEU A 321 -13.50 12.01 3.55
C LEU A 321 -14.88 12.49 3.95
N ILE A 322 -15.40 12.02 5.07
CA ILE A 322 -16.70 12.41 5.58
C ILE A 322 -16.49 13.20 6.86
N PRO A 323 -16.73 14.51 6.87
CA PRO A 323 -16.69 15.32 8.08
C PRO A 323 -17.60 14.75 9.15
N THR A 324 -17.12 14.74 10.39
CA THR A 324 -17.89 14.24 11.53
C THR A 324 -18.03 15.28 12.63
N PRO A 325 -19.08 15.18 13.48
CA PRO A 325 -19.25 16.10 14.60
C PRO A 325 -18.11 16.05 15.64
N SER A 326 -17.31 15.00 15.61
CA SER A 326 -16.15 14.87 16.52
C SER A 326 -14.93 15.70 16.09
N GLY A 327 -14.94 16.32 14.91
CA GLY A 327 -13.79 17.01 14.35
C GLY A 327 -12.78 16.08 13.64
N VAL A 328 -12.98 14.78 13.70
CA VAL A 328 -12.11 13.77 13.08
C VAL A 328 -12.82 13.18 11.86
N PRO A 329 -12.42 13.50 10.63
CA PRO A 329 -13.13 13.02 9.45
C PRO A 329 -13.00 11.50 9.28
N ALA A 330 -14.14 10.86 9.03
CA ALA A 330 -14.14 9.45 8.63
C ALA A 330 -13.66 9.33 7.19
N ARG A 331 -12.93 8.23 6.88
CA ARG A 331 -12.39 7.98 5.55
C ARG A 331 -12.83 6.64 5.01
N ILE A 332 -13.36 6.65 3.81
CA ILE A 332 -13.74 5.46 3.06
C ILE A 332 -12.68 5.21 1.99
N PRO A 333 -11.99 4.07 1.99
CA PRO A 333 -10.96 3.78 1.03
C PRO A 333 -11.54 3.62 -0.37
N ILE A 334 -10.92 4.27 -1.37
CA ILE A 334 -11.28 4.10 -2.78
C ILE A 334 -10.56 2.89 -3.39
N PRO A 335 -11.10 2.27 -4.46
CA PRO A 335 -10.35 1.31 -5.26
C PRO A 335 -9.17 1.99 -5.94
N PHE A 336 -7.98 1.41 -5.89
CA PHE A 336 -6.74 2.06 -6.33
C PHE A 336 -6.82 2.66 -7.74
N GLU A 337 -6.77 1.85 -8.78
CA GLU A 337 -6.70 2.30 -10.18
C GLU A 337 -8.05 2.85 -10.66
N VAL A 338 -9.14 2.23 -10.26
CA VAL A 338 -10.50 2.71 -10.54
C VAL A 338 -10.76 4.04 -9.82
N GLY A 339 -10.30 4.14 -8.56
CA GLY A 339 -10.43 5.36 -7.77
C GLY A 339 -9.64 6.52 -8.35
N LEU A 340 -8.40 6.28 -8.81
CA LEU A 340 -7.61 7.31 -9.48
C LEU A 340 -8.40 7.90 -10.66
N LEU A 341 -8.97 7.05 -11.52
CA LEU A 341 -9.65 7.48 -12.75
C LEU A 341 -11.02 8.13 -12.49
N PHE A 342 -11.81 7.59 -11.56
CA PHE A 342 -13.21 8.00 -11.39
C PHE A 342 -13.50 8.74 -10.08
N LYS A 343 -12.49 8.94 -9.24
CA LYS A 343 -12.59 9.77 -8.02
C LYS A 343 -11.55 10.88 -8.02
N THR A 344 -10.26 10.53 -8.02
CA THR A 344 -9.19 11.51 -7.83
C THR A 344 -9.09 12.48 -9.00
N LEU A 345 -9.11 11.98 -10.24
CA LEU A 345 -9.06 12.85 -11.42
C LEU A 345 -10.25 13.82 -11.53
N PRO A 346 -11.51 13.39 -11.35
CA PRO A 346 -12.64 14.32 -11.32
C PRO A 346 -12.52 15.40 -10.24
N GLU A 347 -12.11 15.04 -9.02
CA GLU A 347 -11.91 16.03 -7.94
C GLU A 347 -10.85 17.06 -8.33
N ARG A 348 -9.70 16.62 -8.82
CA ARG A 348 -8.60 17.50 -9.23
C ARG A 348 -9.00 18.45 -10.38
N ILE A 349 -9.82 17.98 -11.30
CA ILE A 349 -10.35 18.82 -12.39
C ILE A 349 -11.29 19.88 -11.83
N ILE A 350 -12.21 19.50 -10.94
CA ILE A 350 -13.15 20.45 -10.32
C ILE A 350 -12.40 21.46 -9.45
N ASP A 351 -11.42 21.02 -8.68
CA ASP A 351 -10.57 21.83 -7.83
C ASP A 351 -9.82 22.89 -8.64
N SER A 352 -9.15 22.44 -9.70
CA SER A 352 -8.44 23.33 -10.62
C SER A 352 -9.36 24.37 -11.29
N TYR A 353 -10.59 23.98 -11.60
CA TYR A 353 -11.57 24.90 -12.18
C TYR A 353 -12.06 25.94 -11.14
N ASN A 354 -12.35 25.52 -9.92
CA ASN A 354 -12.84 26.37 -8.84
C ASN A 354 -11.76 27.34 -8.33
N GLU A 355 -10.52 26.89 -8.21
CA GLU A 355 -9.40 27.71 -7.74
C GLU A 355 -8.78 28.59 -8.82
N GLY A 356 -9.17 28.40 -10.09
CA GLY A 356 -8.61 29.14 -11.22
C GLY A 356 -7.11 28.87 -11.43
N THR A 357 -6.66 27.64 -11.08
CA THR A 357 -5.26 27.26 -11.17
C THR A 357 -4.76 27.27 -12.62
N THR A 358 -3.47 27.54 -12.79
CA THR A 358 -2.85 27.47 -14.12
C THR A 358 -2.82 26.03 -14.65
N ALA A 359 -2.77 25.87 -15.97
CA ALA A 359 -2.65 24.56 -16.60
C ALA A 359 -1.43 23.76 -16.09
N ARG A 360 -0.35 24.46 -15.72
CA ARG A 360 0.87 23.86 -15.17
C ARG A 360 0.65 23.31 -13.77
N GLU A 361 -0.02 24.04 -12.90
CA GLU A 361 -0.38 23.60 -11.53
C GLU A 361 -1.34 22.40 -11.57
N ALA A 362 -2.36 22.47 -12.44
CA ALA A 362 -3.27 21.36 -12.67
C ALA A 362 -2.52 20.10 -13.13
N GLN A 363 -1.57 20.24 -14.07
CA GLN A 363 -0.76 19.14 -14.55
C GLN A 363 0.16 18.57 -13.46
N GLN A 364 0.72 19.41 -12.60
CA GLN A 364 1.56 18.97 -11.46
C GLN A 364 0.73 18.23 -10.40
N SER A 365 -0.45 18.75 -10.06
CA SER A 365 -1.37 18.10 -9.13
C SER A 365 -1.79 16.72 -9.63
N LEU A 366 -2.16 16.64 -10.89
CA LEU A 366 -2.51 15.40 -11.56
C LEU A 366 -1.33 14.42 -11.61
N GLY A 367 -0.15 14.92 -11.95
CA GLY A 367 1.08 14.14 -11.97
C GLY A 367 1.41 13.56 -10.60
N ARG A 368 1.24 14.32 -9.52
CA ARG A 368 1.41 13.84 -8.13
C ARG A 368 0.43 12.73 -7.79
N ALA A 369 -0.85 12.89 -8.11
CA ALA A 369 -1.87 11.87 -7.85
C ALA A 369 -1.58 10.56 -8.60
N VAL A 370 -1.22 10.65 -9.88
CA VAL A 370 -0.83 9.49 -10.69
C VAL A 370 0.44 8.83 -10.14
N PHE A 371 1.47 9.62 -9.83
CA PHE A 371 2.73 9.10 -9.30
C PHE A 371 2.55 8.51 -7.89
N GLY A 372 1.73 9.11 -7.03
CA GLY A 372 1.39 8.58 -5.70
C GLY A 372 0.68 7.23 -5.79
N THR A 373 -0.23 7.07 -6.75
CA THR A 373 -0.97 5.81 -6.95
C THR A 373 -0.12 4.74 -7.64
N LEU A 374 0.65 5.12 -8.69
CA LEU A 374 1.41 4.19 -9.53
C LEU A 374 2.91 4.15 -9.22
N GLY A 375 3.37 5.00 -8.31
CA GLY A 375 4.75 5.39 -8.06
C GLY A 375 5.79 4.29 -8.05
N VAL A 376 7.02 4.68 -8.34
CA VAL A 376 8.19 3.79 -8.36
C VAL A 376 8.40 3.20 -6.97
N GLN A 377 8.33 1.88 -6.88
CA GLN A 377 8.64 1.15 -5.66
C GLN A 377 9.98 0.44 -5.81
N PHE A 378 10.76 0.47 -4.74
CA PHE A 378 12.02 -0.25 -4.67
C PHE A 378 11.83 -1.61 -3.96
N PRO A 379 12.78 -2.56 -4.14
CA PRO A 379 12.78 -3.80 -3.40
C PRO A 379 12.73 -3.57 -1.88
N GLN A 380 11.83 -4.23 -1.19
CA GLN A 380 11.62 -4.05 0.26
C GLN A 380 12.87 -4.32 1.10
N ALA A 381 13.75 -5.17 0.62
CA ALA A 381 15.02 -5.44 1.29
C ALA A 381 15.91 -4.19 1.43
N VAL A 382 15.75 -3.21 0.53
CA VAL A 382 16.61 -2.02 0.45
C VAL A 382 15.87 -0.75 0.87
N THR A 383 14.56 -0.68 0.63
CA THR A 383 13.76 0.55 0.81
C THR A 383 13.94 1.20 2.18
N PRO A 384 13.73 0.54 3.34
CA PRO A 384 13.85 1.22 4.63
C PRO A 384 15.27 1.70 4.93
N ILE A 385 16.28 0.96 4.48
CA ILE A 385 17.69 1.34 4.65
C ILE A 385 18.01 2.59 3.81
N MET A 386 17.57 2.59 2.56
CA MET A 386 17.77 3.71 1.64
C MET A 386 17.06 4.97 2.15
N GLU A 387 15.83 4.86 2.63
CA GLU A 387 15.06 5.94 3.23
C GLU A 387 15.76 6.53 4.47
N ALA A 388 16.22 5.67 5.38
CA ALA A 388 16.96 6.09 6.55
C ALA A 388 18.30 6.77 6.19
N TYR A 389 18.99 6.28 5.13
CA TYR A 389 20.25 6.84 4.65
C TYR A 389 20.04 8.21 3.98
N MET A 390 19.09 8.29 3.03
CA MET A 390 18.75 9.53 2.33
C MET A 390 17.99 10.53 3.21
N ASN A 391 17.59 10.12 4.41
CA ASN A 391 16.69 10.88 5.28
C ASN A 391 15.39 11.30 4.56
N TYR A 392 14.79 10.39 3.81
CA TYR A 392 13.59 10.66 3.03
C TYR A 392 12.70 9.41 2.95
N ASP A 393 11.48 9.51 3.47
CA ASP A 393 10.46 8.48 3.40
C ASP A 393 9.73 8.59 2.06
N LEU A 394 9.85 7.56 1.22
CA LEU A 394 9.29 7.54 -0.13
C LEU A 394 7.76 7.44 -0.12
N TYR A 395 7.17 6.92 0.97
CA TYR A 395 5.73 6.78 1.08
C TYR A 395 5.06 8.10 1.47
N THR A 396 5.60 8.79 2.47
CA THR A 396 5.04 10.06 2.96
C THR A 396 5.57 11.28 2.21
N GLY A 397 6.63 11.13 1.42
CA GLY A 397 7.28 12.25 0.75
C GLY A 397 8.04 13.20 1.67
N ARG A 398 8.39 12.77 2.88
CA ARG A 398 8.92 13.62 3.97
C ARG A 398 10.24 13.13 4.51
N PRO A 399 11.02 14.01 5.20
CA PRO A 399 12.23 13.58 5.89
C PRO A 399 11.94 12.56 6.98
N VAL A 400 12.71 11.47 7.06
CA VAL A 400 12.65 10.48 8.15
C VAL A 400 12.97 11.12 9.48
N THR A 401 14.06 11.90 9.56
CA THR A 401 14.36 12.76 10.70
C THR A 401 13.85 14.16 10.38
N PRO A 402 12.84 14.65 11.11
CA PRO A 402 12.22 15.94 10.86
C PRO A 402 13.22 17.10 10.84
N VAL A 403 12.96 18.11 10.01
CA VAL A 403 13.83 19.28 9.82
C VAL A 403 14.04 20.08 11.12
N PHE A 404 13.06 20.03 12.04
CA PHE A 404 13.16 20.73 13.33
C PHE A 404 14.03 20.01 14.37
N ILE A 405 14.53 18.80 14.10
CA ILE A 405 15.50 18.12 14.94
C ILE A 405 16.87 18.72 14.62
N ASP A 406 17.55 19.18 15.68
CA ASP A 406 18.87 19.78 15.54
C ASP A 406 19.89 18.76 15.04
N SER A 407 20.39 18.98 13.84
CA SER A 407 21.38 18.10 13.20
C SER A 407 22.76 18.15 13.87
N SER A 408 23.02 19.13 14.72
CA SER A 408 24.26 19.20 15.51
C SER A 408 24.27 18.26 16.72
N LEU A 409 23.10 17.73 17.10
CA LEU A 409 23.03 16.73 18.17
C LEU A 409 23.66 15.41 17.71
N PRO A 410 24.38 14.71 18.62
CA PRO A 410 24.79 13.33 18.38
C PRO A 410 23.60 12.47 17.88
N SER A 411 23.85 11.59 16.91
CA SER A 411 22.78 10.83 16.24
C SER A 411 21.88 10.11 17.24
N GLU A 412 22.44 9.49 18.27
CA GLU A 412 21.73 8.73 19.30
C GLU A 412 20.84 9.59 20.21
N LEU A 413 20.96 10.91 20.15
CA LEU A 413 20.13 11.87 20.90
C LEU A 413 19.03 12.52 20.05
N GLN A 414 18.99 12.22 18.75
CA GLN A 414 17.97 12.74 17.83
C GLN A 414 16.68 11.95 17.99
N GLU A 415 15.84 12.31 18.95
CA GLU A 415 14.61 11.61 19.28
C GLU A 415 13.38 12.51 19.25
N LEU A 416 12.22 11.91 19.00
CA LEU A 416 10.90 12.50 19.17
C LEU A 416 10.24 11.93 20.43
N ALA A 417 9.22 12.63 20.95
CA ALA A 417 8.38 12.10 22.02
C ALA A 417 7.68 10.79 21.62
N SER A 418 7.36 10.64 20.34
CA SER A 418 6.73 9.45 19.76
C SER A 418 7.73 8.34 19.39
N THR A 419 9.04 8.59 19.44
CA THR A 419 10.05 7.55 19.18
C THR A 419 9.96 6.47 20.27
N THR A 420 9.97 5.20 19.89
CA THR A 420 9.82 4.09 20.81
C THR A 420 11.01 3.97 21.77
N GLU A 421 10.74 3.53 22.99
CA GLU A 421 11.81 3.29 23.98
C GLU A 421 12.74 2.15 23.54
N VAL A 422 12.22 1.21 22.73
CA VAL A 422 13.03 0.17 22.09
C VAL A 422 14.09 0.81 21.19
N ALA A 423 13.66 1.71 20.30
CA ALA A 423 14.57 2.42 19.39
C ALA A 423 15.58 3.28 20.15
N LYS A 424 15.14 4.00 21.18
CA LYS A 424 16.02 4.83 22.02
C LYS A 424 17.09 4.00 22.74
N ASN A 425 16.73 2.83 23.28
CA ASN A 425 17.68 1.96 23.95
C ASN A 425 18.67 1.32 22.96
N MET A 426 18.20 0.89 21.79
CA MET A 426 19.08 0.38 20.72
C MET A 426 20.03 1.47 20.19
N ALA A 427 19.54 2.70 20.03
CA ALA A 427 20.31 3.83 19.55
C ALA A 427 21.55 4.11 20.41
N LYS A 428 21.41 4.06 21.73
CA LYS A 428 22.52 4.23 22.68
C LYS A 428 23.65 3.22 22.50
N VAL A 429 23.31 2.00 22.04
CA VAL A 429 24.29 0.92 21.81
C VAL A 429 24.90 1.02 20.42
N LEU A 430 24.09 1.37 19.42
CA LEU A 430 24.48 1.33 18.01
C LEU A 430 25.06 2.68 17.50
N GLY A 431 24.86 3.79 18.23
CA GLY A 431 25.28 5.13 17.78
C GLY A 431 24.48 5.65 16.58
N ILE A 432 23.25 5.15 16.37
CA ILE A 432 22.38 5.50 15.23
C ILE A 432 21.18 6.29 15.75
N SER A 433 20.64 7.20 14.95
CA SER A 433 19.44 7.96 15.33
C SER A 433 18.26 7.04 15.71
N PRO A 434 17.66 7.22 16.91
CA PRO A 434 16.48 6.46 17.33
C PRO A 434 15.30 6.61 16.37
N ILE A 435 15.13 7.78 15.74
CA ILE A 435 14.09 8.02 14.74
C ILE A 435 14.32 7.13 13.52
N LYS A 436 15.56 7.02 13.04
CA LYS A 436 15.91 6.16 11.90
C LYS A 436 15.77 4.68 12.23
N LEU A 437 16.12 4.26 13.46
CA LEU A 437 15.89 2.89 13.92
C LEU A 437 14.41 2.54 14.00
N ASP A 438 13.60 3.46 14.51
CA ASP A 438 12.15 3.31 14.59
C ASP A 438 11.52 3.17 13.18
N HIS A 439 12.00 3.99 12.23
CA HIS A 439 11.62 3.90 10.83
C HIS A 439 11.99 2.54 10.20
N LEU A 440 13.20 2.04 10.42
CA LEU A 440 13.64 0.72 9.96
C LEU A 440 12.75 -0.41 10.53
N MET A 441 12.50 -0.41 11.84
CA MET A 441 11.67 -1.42 12.50
C MET A 441 10.24 -1.41 11.97
N LYS A 442 9.64 -0.24 11.79
CA LYS A 442 8.29 -0.08 11.24
C LYS A 442 8.24 -0.41 9.76
N GLY A 443 9.24 0.00 8.99
CA GLY A 443 9.35 -0.27 7.55
C GLY A 443 9.41 -1.77 7.23
N TYR A 444 10.19 -2.55 7.98
CA TYR A 444 10.22 -4.01 7.81
C TYR A 444 9.06 -4.73 8.50
N GLY A 445 8.59 -4.22 9.65
CA GLY A 445 7.54 -4.83 10.45
C GLY A 445 6.13 -4.60 9.89
N GLY A 446 5.94 -3.59 9.05
CA GLY A 446 4.62 -3.23 8.53
C GLY A 446 3.63 -2.83 9.63
N THR A 447 2.33 -2.92 9.34
CA THR A 447 1.28 -2.46 10.25
C THR A 447 1.22 -3.26 11.54
N ILE A 448 1.18 -4.59 11.46
CA ILE A 448 1.13 -5.44 12.66
C ILE A 448 2.44 -5.33 13.45
N GLY A 449 3.60 -5.29 12.79
CA GLY A 449 4.88 -5.06 13.45
C GLY A 449 4.92 -3.73 14.21
N SER A 450 4.33 -2.68 13.65
CA SER A 450 4.18 -1.38 14.32
C SER A 450 3.27 -1.48 15.56
N TYR A 451 2.19 -2.27 15.52
CA TYR A 451 1.33 -2.50 16.68
C TYR A 451 2.04 -3.28 17.78
N LEU A 452 2.78 -4.32 17.42
CA LEU A 452 3.58 -5.09 18.37
C LEU A 452 4.66 -4.23 19.03
N LEU A 453 5.36 -3.42 18.24
CA LEU A 453 6.35 -2.48 18.73
C LEU A 453 5.72 -1.45 19.67
N GLY A 454 4.53 -0.92 19.32
CA GLY A 454 3.77 0.00 20.15
C GLY A 454 3.31 -0.63 21.47
N ALA A 455 2.90 -1.90 21.47
CA ALA A 455 2.53 -2.63 22.69
C ALA A 455 3.73 -2.84 23.64
N VAL A 456 4.88 -3.20 23.10
CA VAL A 456 6.14 -3.29 23.87
C VAL A 456 6.53 -1.93 24.42
N ASP A 457 6.45 -0.90 23.61
CA ASP A 457 6.78 0.47 24.00
C ASP A 457 5.84 0.99 25.10
N TYR A 458 4.56 0.70 25.03
CA TYR A 458 3.58 1.02 26.07
C TYR A 458 3.96 0.40 27.42
N GLY A 459 4.40 -0.86 27.42
CA GLY A 459 4.91 -1.53 28.61
C GLY A 459 6.18 -0.89 29.15
N LEU A 460 7.15 -0.59 28.29
CA LEU A 460 8.42 0.03 28.69
C LEU A 460 8.24 1.44 29.27
N ARG A 461 7.34 2.24 28.69
CA ARG A 461 7.05 3.59 29.15
C ARG A 461 6.45 3.65 30.55
N SER A 462 5.79 2.57 31.02
CA SER A 462 5.28 2.48 32.39
C SER A 462 6.37 2.24 33.44
N THR A 463 7.54 1.77 33.00
CA THR A 463 8.66 1.40 33.88
C THR A 463 9.85 2.35 33.82
N THR A 464 9.74 3.46 33.06
CA THR A 464 10.83 4.43 32.94
C THR A 464 11.04 5.19 34.27
N LEU A 465 12.30 5.52 34.58
CA LEU A 465 12.70 6.30 35.79
C LEU A 465 12.09 7.71 35.84
N GLN A 466 11.45 8.16 34.79
CA GLN A 466 10.87 9.51 34.62
C GLN A 466 9.34 9.53 34.85
N GLY A 467 8.79 8.50 35.49
CA GLY A 467 7.35 8.37 35.71
C GLY A 467 6.60 7.70 34.56
N ASP A 468 5.27 7.62 34.66
CA ASP A 468 4.41 6.98 33.67
C ASP A 468 4.23 7.87 32.43
N ASN A 469 4.89 7.50 31.33
CA ASN A 469 4.84 8.21 30.05
C ASN A 469 3.92 7.55 29.00
N ARG A 470 3.03 6.62 29.41
CA ARG A 470 2.06 5.95 28.53
C ARG A 470 1.10 6.95 27.86
N ALA A 471 0.84 8.05 28.53
CA ALA A 471 0.00 9.14 28.00
C ALA A 471 0.45 9.70 26.63
N VAL A 472 1.73 9.56 26.29
CA VAL A 472 2.26 9.98 24.98
C VAL A 472 1.76 9.09 23.86
N LEU A 473 1.48 7.80 24.17
CA LEU A 473 0.95 6.82 23.22
C LEU A 473 -0.57 6.68 23.31
N ALA A 474 -1.16 6.97 24.47
CA ALA A 474 -2.61 7.05 24.64
C ALA A 474 -3.09 8.30 23.90
N GLY A 475 -3.24 8.16 22.59
CA GLY A 475 -3.58 9.25 21.71
C GLY A 475 -4.85 9.97 22.14
N THR A 476 -4.82 11.26 21.99
CA THR A 476 -6.02 12.11 22.08
C THR A 476 -6.88 11.96 20.82
N ASP A 477 -6.33 11.36 19.77
CA ASP A 477 -6.92 11.22 18.43
C ASP A 477 -7.28 9.76 18.14
N VAL A 478 -8.52 9.51 17.78
CA VAL A 478 -9.05 8.18 17.39
C VAL A 478 -8.25 7.56 16.23
N SER A 479 -7.65 8.38 15.37
CA SER A 479 -6.82 7.92 14.26
C SER A 479 -5.53 7.21 14.70
N GLN A 480 -5.15 7.30 15.98
CA GLN A 480 -3.95 6.64 16.50
C GLN A 480 -4.22 5.20 16.98
N TYR A 481 -5.49 4.83 17.18
CA TYR A 481 -5.83 3.48 17.61
C TYR A 481 -5.65 2.46 16.48
N PRO A 482 -5.09 1.28 16.79
CA PRO A 482 -5.01 0.17 15.85
C PRO A 482 -6.37 -0.11 15.21
N ILE A 483 -6.37 -0.50 13.93
CA ILE A 483 -7.58 -0.79 13.13
C ILE A 483 -8.38 0.48 12.81
N ILE A 484 -8.77 1.27 13.81
CA ILE A 484 -9.60 2.49 13.67
C ILE A 484 -8.89 3.53 12.81
N ARG A 485 -7.59 3.68 12.96
CA ARG A 485 -6.75 4.60 12.17
C ARG A 485 -6.88 4.46 10.65
N ARG A 486 -7.45 3.34 10.18
CA ARG A 486 -7.66 3.11 8.76
C ARG A 486 -8.93 3.79 8.24
N PHE A 487 -9.87 4.04 9.13
CA PHE A 487 -11.20 4.57 8.83
C PHE A 487 -11.43 6.00 9.35
N PHE A 488 -10.46 6.56 10.06
CA PHE A 488 -10.48 7.93 10.52
C PHE A 488 -9.17 8.62 10.15
N ALA A 489 -9.26 9.83 9.63
CA ALA A 489 -8.09 10.66 9.38
C ALA A 489 -7.57 11.26 10.70
N SER A 490 -6.43 11.93 10.70
CA SER A 490 -5.97 12.64 11.89
C SER A 490 -6.81 13.89 12.12
N GLU A 491 -7.18 14.13 13.37
CA GLU A 491 -7.80 15.39 13.80
C GLU A 491 -6.88 16.59 13.49
N PHE A 492 -5.60 16.36 13.57
CA PHE A 492 -4.57 17.36 13.38
C PHE A 492 -3.83 17.01 12.08
N GLY A 493 -4.14 17.70 11.01
CA GLY A 493 -3.49 17.50 9.71
C GLY A 493 -2.02 17.10 9.88
N ALA A 494 -1.71 15.81 9.72
CA ALA A 494 -0.45 15.20 10.19
C ALA A 494 0.80 15.78 9.50
N GLY A 495 0.60 16.68 8.53
CA GLY A 495 1.62 17.31 7.74
C GLY A 495 1.98 18.73 8.14
N ASN A 496 1.04 19.50 8.63
CA ASN A 496 1.21 20.95 8.78
C ASN A 496 2.45 21.37 9.56
N LYS A 497 2.86 20.57 10.53
CA LYS A 497 4.07 20.86 11.30
C LYS A 497 5.35 20.71 10.50
N GLU A 498 5.45 19.63 9.76
CA GLU A 498 6.60 19.34 8.90
C GLU A 498 6.68 20.35 7.77
N ASP A 499 5.54 20.60 7.12
CA ASP A 499 5.41 21.55 6.02
C ASP A 499 5.79 22.97 6.47
N PHE A 500 5.37 23.37 7.70
CA PHE A 500 5.82 24.63 8.30
C PHE A 500 7.35 24.70 8.43
N TYR A 501 7.99 23.63 8.94
CA TYR A 501 9.44 23.66 9.16
C TYR A 501 10.23 23.52 7.87
N GLU A 502 9.72 22.83 6.85
CA GLU A 502 10.31 22.81 5.51
C GLU A 502 10.26 24.21 4.88
N MET A 503 9.09 24.86 4.91
CA MET A 503 8.95 26.25 4.45
C MET A 503 9.84 27.21 5.23
N TRP A 504 9.87 27.07 6.55
CA TRP A 504 10.70 27.88 7.43
C TRP A 504 12.19 27.74 7.11
N ASP A 505 12.68 26.53 6.90
CA ASP A 505 14.06 26.26 6.54
C ASP A 505 14.38 26.77 5.13
N TYR A 506 13.49 26.61 4.19
CA TYR A 506 13.61 27.16 2.84
C TYR A 506 13.73 28.69 2.85
N ILE A 507 12.87 29.38 3.59
CA ILE A 507 12.92 30.83 3.76
C ILE A 507 14.25 31.26 4.37
N LYS A 508 14.69 30.60 5.43
CA LYS A 508 15.99 30.89 6.07
C LYS A 508 17.16 30.72 5.11
N ARG A 509 17.20 29.65 4.34
CA ARG A 509 18.26 29.38 3.36
C ARG A 509 18.25 30.44 2.26
N THR A 510 17.07 30.82 1.77
CA THR A 510 16.91 31.85 0.74
C THR A 510 17.44 33.20 1.23
N GLU A 511 17.06 33.63 2.44
CA GLU A 511 17.57 34.88 3.01
C GLU A 511 19.10 34.85 3.28
N ASN A 512 19.59 33.69 3.78
CA ASN A 512 21.03 33.54 4.02
C ASN A 512 21.83 33.56 2.71
N ALA A 513 21.31 32.93 1.64
CA ALA A 513 21.94 32.97 0.31
C ALA A 513 21.96 34.40 -0.27
N ALA A 514 20.86 35.13 -0.16
CA ALA A 514 20.81 36.53 -0.59
C ALA A 514 21.83 37.38 0.18
N LYS A 515 21.89 37.20 1.49
CA LYS A 515 22.87 37.90 2.34
C LYS A 515 24.32 37.55 1.98
N LEU A 516 24.61 36.28 1.74
CA LEU A 516 25.93 35.83 1.32
C LEU A 516 26.38 36.46 0.00
N LEU A 517 25.50 36.52 -1.01
CA LEU A 517 25.76 37.19 -2.29
C LEU A 517 26.02 38.69 -2.09
N GLN A 518 25.27 39.34 -1.20
CA GLN A 518 25.45 40.74 -0.83
C GLN A 518 26.81 40.97 -0.16
N ASP A 519 27.15 40.16 0.84
CA ASP A 519 28.40 40.27 1.61
C ASP A 519 29.64 40.01 0.73
N GLN A 520 29.50 39.21 -0.33
CA GLN A 520 30.55 38.94 -1.33
C GLN A 520 30.60 39.97 -2.47
N GLY A 521 29.73 40.99 -2.48
CA GLY A 521 29.67 41.99 -3.52
C GLY A 521 29.19 41.49 -4.90
N ARG A 522 28.53 40.30 -4.95
CA ARG A 522 28.03 39.68 -6.19
C ARG A 522 26.65 40.22 -6.52
N PHE A 523 26.55 41.50 -6.80
CA PHE A 523 25.26 42.19 -6.94
C PHE A 523 24.46 41.77 -8.17
N ASP A 524 25.08 41.44 -9.30
CA ASP A 524 24.38 40.96 -10.50
C ASP A 524 23.70 39.60 -10.25
N GLU A 525 24.39 38.73 -9.55
CA GLU A 525 23.84 37.42 -9.18
C GLU A 525 22.76 37.56 -8.09
N LEU A 526 22.93 38.49 -7.18
CA LEU A 526 21.91 38.82 -6.16
C LEU A 526 20.63 39.33 -6.84
N GLU A 527 20.75 40.22 -7.82
CA GLU A 527 19.59 40.72 -8.56
C GLU A 527 18.85 39.60 -9.27
N SER A 528 19.57 38.73 -9.98
CA SER A 528 19.03 37.56 -10.68
C SER A 528 18.36 36.58 -9.69
N PHE A 529 18.97 36.38 -8.52
CA PHE A 529 18.43 35.52 -7.45
C PHE A 529 17.14 36.10 -6.88
N LEU A 530 17.10 37.42 -6.62
CA LEU A 530 15.94 38.10 -6.04
C LEU A 530 14.75 38.20 -7.00
N VAL A 531 14.96 38.25 -8.31
CA VAL A 531 13.86 38.25 -9.28
C VAL A 531 12.91 37.07 -9.07
N ASN A 532 13.47 35.88 -8.79
CA ASN A 532 12.71 34.66 -8.61
C ASN A 532 12.33 34.36 -7.14
N LYS A 533 12.93 35.05 -6.17
CA LYS A 533 12.82 34.72 -4.75
C LYS A 533 12.37 35.89 -3.87
N LYS A 534 11.98 37.02 -4.47
CA LYS A 534 11.61 38.25 -3.75
C LYS A 534 10.47 38.03 -2.74
N GLN A 535 9.53 37.16 -3.08
CA GLN A 535 8.40 36.83 -2.22
C GLN A 535 8.79 36.20 -0.87
N PHE A 536 9.97 35.58 -0.79
CA PHE A 536 10.44 34.93 0.45
C PHE A 536 11.23 35.88 1.36
N ILE A 537 11.66 37.03 0.83
CA ILE A 537 12.44 38.00 1.59
C ILE A 537 11.52 38.75 2.55
N GLY A 538 11.85 38.74 3.82
CA GLY A 538 11.04 39.37 4.89
C GLY A 538 10.00 38.44 5.55
N LEU A 539 9.61 37.33 4.92
CA LEU A 539 8.71 36.35 5.53
C LEU A 539 9.26 35.77 6.82
N ARG A 540 10.56 35.64 6.96
CA ARG A 540 11.22 35.20 8.18
C ARG A 540 10.78 35.99 9.40
N LYS A 541 10.75 37.34 9.31
CA LYS A 541 10.31 38.19 10.42
C LYS A 541 8.85 37.96 10.80
N GLN A 542 7.98 37.69 9.82
CA GLN A 542 6.56 37.43 10.04
C GLN A 542 6.33 36.06 10.68
N LEU A 543 7.09 35.04 10.30
CA LEU A 543 6.94 33.67 10.79
C LEU A 543 7.77 33.35 12.04
N GLN A 544 8.71 34.21 12.41
CA GLN A 544 9.56 34.03 13.61
C GLN A 544 8.74 33.83 14.90
N PRO A 545 7.66 34.59 15.18
CA PRO A 545 6.82 34.36 16.36
C PRO A 545 6.23 32.95 16.40
N THR A 546 5.69 32.48 15.28
CA THR A 546 5.14 31.13 15.15
C THR A 546 6.21 30.06 15.37
N ALA A 547 7.37 30.20 14.73
CA ALA A 547 8.49 29.28 14.91
C ALA A 547 8.97 29.23 16.38
N SER A 548 9.01 30.38 17.07
CA SER A 548 9.38 30.46 18.48
C SER A 548 8.33 29.79 19.37
N ALA A 549 7.06 30.08 19.16
CA ALA A 549 5.96 29.46 19.90
C ALA A 549 5.97 27.92 19.75
N LEU A 550 6.15 27.40 18.53
CA LEU A 550 6.28 25.97 18.30
C LEU A 550 7.51 25.35 19.00
N ALA A 551 8.62 26.09 19.07
CA ALA A 551 9.82 25.66 19.82
C ALA A 551 9.56 25.60 21.34
N ASP A 552 8.83 26.57 21.89
CA ASP A 552 8.44 26.60 23.29
C ASP A 552 7.46 25.47 23.65
N LEU A 553 6.49 25.17 22.80
CA LEU A 553 5.60 24.03 22.98
C LEU A 553 6.35 22.69 22.98
N ARG A 554 7.38 22.54 22.14
CA ARG A 554 8.27 21.36 22.18
C ARG A 554 9.04 21.26 23.51
N LYS A 555 9.50 22.38 24.03
CA LYS A 555 10.17 22.42 25.32
C LYS A 555 9.19 22.04 26.45
N GLN A 556 8.00 22.60 26.45
CA GLN A 556 6.95 22.26 27.42
C GLN A 556 6.62 20.76 27.38
N ARG A 557 6.47 20.16 26.18
CA ARG A 557 6.24 18.71 26.01
C ARG A 557 7.37 17.87 26.62
N ARG A 558 8.63 18.25 26.40
CA ARG A 558 9.79 17.56 27.00
C ARG A 558 9.78 17.66 28.53
N THR A 559 9.46 18.83 29.09
CA THR A 559 9.38 19.05 30.54
C THR A 559 8.23 18.24 31.14
N LEU A 560 7.06 18.19 30.46
CA LEU A 560 5.91 17.41 30.88
C LEU A 560 6.23 15.90 30.96
N LEU A 561 6.97 15.37 30.00
CA LEU A 561 7.39 13.96 30.00
C LEU A 561 8.34 13.62 31.14
N LYS A 562 9.12 14.62 31.62
CA LYS A 562 10.06 14.47 32.75
C LYS A 562 9.44 14.79 34.10
N SER A 563 8.17 15.20 34.15
CA SER A 563 7.49 15.54 35.40
C SER A 563 6.98 14.26 36.11
N ASP A 564 6.74 14.40 37.42
CA ASP A 564 6.20 13.33 38.25
C ASP A 564 4.66 13.24 38.22
N LEU A 565 4.01 13.90 37.25
CA LEU A 565 2.55 13.86 37.06
C LEU A 565 2.09 12.48 36.66
N THR A 566 0.84 12.17 37.00
CA THR A 566 0.19 10.91 36.56
C THR A 566 -0.04 10.88 35.05
N ALA A 567 -0.26 9.70 34.48
CA ALA A 567 -0.53 9.54 33.05
C ALA A 567 -1.73 10.38 32.58
N ASP A 568 -2.81 10.42 33.38
CA ASP A 568 -4.02 11.18 33.06
C ASP A 568 -3.76 12.71 33.07
N GLN A 569 -3.02 13.21 34.05
CA GLN A 569 -2.62 14.62 34.11
C GLN A 569 -1.70 14.99 32.94
N LYS A 570 -0.74 14.13 32.61
CA LYS A 570 0.11 14.32 31.44
C LYS A 570 -0.70 14.32 30.15
N GLN A 571 -1.70 13.47 30.04
CA GLN A 571 -2.58 13.40 28.87
C GLN A 571 -3.38 14.69 28.70
N GLU A 572 -3.96 15.24 29.77
CA GLU A 572 -4.71 16.49 29.72
C GLU A 572 -3.82 17.66 29.27
N GLN A 573 -2.65 17.78 29.87
CA GLN A 573 -1.69 18.83 29.47
C GLN A 573 -1.17 18.61 28.03
N MET A 574 -1.00 17.37 27.59
CA MET A 574 -0.60 17.06 26.23
C MET A 574 -1.67 17.49 25.22
N ARG A 575 -2.97 17.30 25.55
CA ARG A 575 -4.08 17.82 24.73
C ARG A 575 -3.99 19.32 24.56
N PHE A 576 -3.79 20.04 25.65
CA PHE A 576 -3.64 21.49 25.60
C PHE A 576 -2.46 21.91 24.69
N ILE A 577 -1.30 21.29 24.86
CA ILE A 577 -0.12 21.55 24.02
C ILE A 577 -0.42 21.26 22.54
N ASN A 578 -1.11 20.16 22.23
CA ASN A 578 -1.49 19.81 20.87
C ASN A 578 -2.45 20.83 20.26
N THR A 579 -3.47 21.27 20.99
CA THR A 579 -4.41 22.31 20.54
C THR A 579 -3.68 23.63 20.25
N GLN A 580 -2.78 24.06 21.11
CA GLN A 580 -1.96 25.24 20.88
C GLN A 580 -1.04 25.09 19.65
N GLU A 581 -0.45 23.92 19.48
CA GLU A 581 0.38 23.61 18.31
C GLU A 581 -0.42 23.75 17.01
N GLN A 582 -1.66 23.23 16.97
CA GLN A 582 -2.54 23.35 15.81
C GLN A 582 -2.96 24.79 15.51
N TYR A 583 -3.25 25.56 16.54
CA TYR A 583 -3.54 26.98 16.37
C TYR A 583 -2.40 27.72 15.64
N TYR A 584 -1.15 27.47 16.03
CA TYR A 584 0.00 28.07 15.34
C TYR A 584 0.25 27.49 13.95
N LEU A 585 -0.14 26.25 13.70
CA LEU A 585 0.03 25.60 12.41
C LEU A 585 -1.11 25.89 11.41
N SER A 586 -2.20 26.50 11.84
CA SER A 586 -3.31 26.88 10.95
C SER A 586 -2.93 27.87 9.86
N ILE A 587 -1.77 28.51 9.98
CA ILE A 587 -1.20 29.38 8.95
C ILE A 587 -0.64 28.62 7.75
N VAL A 588 -0.33 27.31 7.88
CA VAL A 588 0.38 26.52 6.87
C VAL A 588 -0.37 26.45 5.54
N PRO A 589 -1.68 26.13 5.49
CA PRO A 589 -2.42 26.09 4.22
C PRO A 589 -2.46 27.43 3.49
N GLN A 590 -2.33 28.54 4.24
CA GLN A 590 -2.24 29.87 3.65
C GLN A 590 -0.87 30.12 3.05
N LEU A 591 0.19 29.63 3.71
CA LEU A 591 1.56 29.78 3.24
C LEU A 591 1.84 28.92 2.00
N GLU A 592 1.30 27.73 1.92
CA GLU A 592 1.48 26.82 0.77
C GLU A 592 0.99 27.43 -0.54
N ARG A 593 -0.03 28.30 -0.51
CA ARG A 593 -0.49 29.04 -1.69
C ARG A 593 0.51 30.06 -2.23
N TYR A 594 1.45 30.49 -1.40
CA TYR A 594 2.47 31.51 -1.75
C TYR A 594 3.88 30.93 -1.91
N ILE A 595 4.12 29.71 -1.44
CA ILE A 595 5.44 29.10 -1.37
C ILE A 595 5.45 27.81 -2.19
N GLU A 596 5.94 27.88 -3.42
CA GLU A 596 6.25 26.66 -4.18
C GLU A 596 7.53 26.02 -3.60
N LEU A 597 7.38 24.94 -2.85
CA LEU A 597 8.50 24.09 -2.47
C LEU A 597 8.91 23.18 -3.64
N PRO A 598 10.18 22.74 -3.71
CA PRO A 598 10.63 21.77 -4.70
C PRO A 598 9.75 20.52 -4.66
N THR A 599 9.36 20.00 -5.80
CA THR A 599 8.55 18.78 -5.88
C THR A 599 9.30 17.59 -5.29
N ALA A 600 8.56 16.58 -4.82
CA ALA A 600 9.16 15.34 -4.30
C ALA A 600 10.13 14.71 -5.32
N THR A 601 9.82 14.76 -6.61
CA THR A 601 10.69 14.26 -7.69
C THR A 601 11.98 15.07 -7.80
N GLU A 602 11.93 16.40 -7.72
CA GLU A 602 13.11 17.26 -7.72
C GLU A 602 13.95 17.05 -6.45
N THR A 603 13.31 16.87 -5.32
CA THR A 603 13.98 16.60 -4.04
C THR A 603 14.71 15.24 -4.10
N ILE A 604 14.08 14.19 -4.62
CA ILE A 604 14.69 12.87 -4.81
C ILE A 604 15.85 12.97 -5.81
N ALA A 605 15.63 13.60 -6.97
CA ALA A 605 16.67 13.77 -7.98
C ALA A 605 17.90 14.52 -7.45
N ASN A 606 17.69 15.62 -6.72
CA ASN A 606 18.76 16.39 -6.09
C ASN A 606 19.49 15.59 -5.01
N ARG A 607 18.80 14.77 -4.23
CA ARG A 607 19.42 13.92 -3.21
C ARG A 607 20.21 12.77 -3.82
N ILE A 608 19.70 12.16 -4.90
CA ILE A 608 20.42 11.12 -5.65
C ILE A 608 21.66 11.71 -6.32
N SER A 609 21.58 12.87 -6.97
CA SER A 609 22.72 13.52 -7.61
C SER A 609 23.82 13.94 -6.62
N ASN A 610 23.47 14.18 -5.36
CA ASN A 610 24.44 14.47 -4.31
C ASN A 610 25.11 13.22 -3.69
N LEU A 611 24.67 12.02 -4.08
CA LEU A 611 25.25 10.74 -3.65
C LEU A 611 26.34 10.24 -4.61
N PHE A 612 26.36 10.77 -5.83
CA PHE A 612 27.33 10.46 -6.88
C PHE A 612 28.13 11.70 -7.26
#